data_9f19ab220d8e609651bd6197bd73f54e
#
_entry.id   9f19ab220d8e609651bd6197bd73f54e
#
_cell.length_a   1.000
_cell.length_b   1.000
_cell.length_c   1.000
_cell.angle_alpha   90.00
_cell.angle_beta   90.00
_cell.angle_gamma   90.00
#
_symmetry.space_group_name_H-M   'P 1'
#
loop_
_entity.id
_entity.type
_entity.pdbx_description
1 polymer ?
#
loop_
_entity_poly.entity_id
_entity_poly.type
_entity_poly.pdbx_seq_one_letter_code
_entity_poly.pdbx_strand_id
1 'polypeptide(L)'
;MQINGYLKKNRVLILCGLAIAFSIYVFYKYSVLAFGKLPEPATTSPTIQRGSIVDKNGKPLAVSANFYHVGVTPSSIKDLAEFVRLFAEPLGYTEENLATLITSSKSTSFTYIKKKIDQETYETLKEITDKNGLFSAVRFDRIP
;
A
#
# COMPACT_ATOMS: atom_id res chain seq x y z
N MET A 1 -30.79 -57.58 -27.71
CA MET A 1 -30.92 -56.10 -27.91
C MET A 1 -30.58 -55.32 -26.62
N GLN A 2 -29.46 -55.64 -25.93
CA GLN A 2 -29.07 -54.97 -24.65
C GLN A 2 -27.69 -54.32 -24.67
N ILE A 3 -26.92 -54.42 -25.74
CA ILE A 3 -25.54 -53.90 -25.80
C ILE A 3 -25.51 -52.36 -25.87
N ASN A 4 -26.49 -51.73 -26.47
CA ASN A 4 -26.56 -50.25 -26.61
C ASN A 4 -26.80 -49.48 -25.30
N GLY A 5 -27.44 -50.09 -24.31
CA GLY A 5 -27.69 -49.46 -23.00
C GLY A 5 -26.45 -49.34 -22.15
N TYR A 6 -25.60 -50.36 -22.15
CA TYR A 6 -24.32 -50.35 -21.40
C TYR A 6 -23.32 -49.35 -21.96
N LEU A 7 -23.20 -49.25 -23.27
CA LEU A 7 -22.32 -48.28 -23.93
C LEU A 7 -22.77 -46.82 -23.68
N LYS A 8 -24.09 -46.60 -23.64
CA LYS A 8 -24.64 -45.26 -23.36
C LYS A 8 -24.41 -44.84 -21.92
N LYS A 9 -24.58 -45.76 -20.96
CA LYS A 9 -24.36 -45.52 -19.52
C LYS A 9 -22.88 -45.26 -19.23
N ASN A 10 -21.97 -46.03 -19.82
CA ASN A 10 -20.52 -45.81 -19.64
C ASN A 10 -20.03 -44.48 -20.23
N ARG A 11 -20.58 -44.05 -21.38
CA ARG A 11 -20.26 -42.71 -21.94
C ARG A 11 -20.73 -41.58 -21.04
N VAL A 12 -21.89 -41.67 -20.44
CA VAL A 12 -22.39 -40.67 -19.47
C VAL A 12 -21.53 -40.67 -18.24
N LEU A 13 -21.12 -41.80 -17.71
CA LEU A 13 -20.20 -41.85 -16.55
C LEU A 13 -18.83 -41.24 -16.85
N ILE A 14 -18.28 -41.47 -18.04
CA ILE A 14 -17.02 -40.87 -18.48
C ILE A 14 -17.15 -39.33 -18.59
N LEU A 15 -18.25 -38.84 -19.19
CA LEU A 15 -18.51 -37.42 -19.31
C LEU A 15 -18.68 -36.76 -17.93
N CYS A 16 -19.43 -37.40 -17.01
CA CYS A 16 -19.54 -36.90 -15.62
C CYS A 16 -18.18 -36.88 -14.91
N GLY A 17 -17.36 -37.91 -15.07
CA GLY A 17 -16.01 -37.97 -14.52
C GLY A 17 -15.12 -36.83 -15.03
N LEU A 18 -15.16 -36.57 -16.34
CA LEU A 18 -14.43 -35.44 -16.95
C LEU A 18 -14.94 -34.10 -16.45
N ALA A 19 -16.25 -33.91 -16.30
CA ALA A 19 -16.81 -32.67 -15.78
C ALA A 19 -16.40 -32.43 -14.33
N ILE A 20 -16.39 -33.46 -13.49
CA ILE A 20 -15.93 -33.38 -12.10
C ILE A 20 -14.42 -33.03 -12.05
N ALA A 21 -13.60 -33.72 -12.84
CA ALA A 21 -12.17 -33.45 -12.90
C ALA A 21 -11.86 -32.01 -13.35
N PHE A 22 -12.59 -31.51 -14.34
CA PHE A 22 -12.49 -30.11 -14.80
C PHE A 22 -12.92 -29.14 -13.71
N SER A 23 -14.00 -29.39 -12.99
CA SER A 23 -14.44 -28.54 -11.88
C SER A 23 -13.41 -28.48 -10.77
N ILE A 24 -12.80 -29.61 -10.40
CA ILE A 24 -11.73 -29.66 -9.40
C ILE A 24 -10.50 -28.85 -9.87
N TYR A 25 -10.13 -28.98 -11.15
CA TYR A 25 -9.01 -28.22 -11.71
C TYR A 25 -9.25 -26.71 -11.67
N VAL A 26 -10.43 -26.26 -12.06
CA VAL A 26 -10.83 -24.86 -12.03
C VAL A 26 -10.81 -24.35 -10.59
N PHE A 27 -11.41 -25.09 -9.66
CA PHE A 27 -11.43 -24.72 -8.25
C PHE A 27 -10.01 -24.60 -7.67
N TYR A 28 -9.12 -25.55 -7.98
CA TYR A 28 -7.71 -25.49 -7.58
C TYR A 28 -7.02 -24.24 -8.11
N LYS A 29 -7.18 -23.93 -9.40
CA LYS A 29 -6.58 -22.73 -10.02
C LYS A 29 -7.07 -21.44 -9.37
N TYR A 30 -8.37 -21.32 -9.13
CA TYR A 30 -8.93 -20.14 -8.46
C TYR A 30 -8.53 -20.05 -6.99
N SER A 31 -8.41 -21.16 -6.27
CA SER A 31 -7.88 -21.18 -4.91
C SER A 31 -6.44 -20.67 -4.86
N VAL A 32 -5.58 -21.15 -5.74
CA VAL A 32 -4.19 -20.68 -5.82
C VAL A 32 -4.12 -19.18 -6.14
N LEU A 33 -5.01 -18.70 -7.01
CA LEU A 33 -5.07 -17.27 -7.34
C LEU A 33 -5.62 -16.42 -6.18
N ALA A 34 -6.62 -16.91 -5.46
CA ALA A 34 -7.27 -16.21 -4.36
C ALA A 34 -6.41 -16.14 -3.09
N PHE A 35 -5.66 -17.23 -2.79
CA PHE A 35 -4.81 -17.34 -1.62
C PHE A 35 -3.31 -17.16 -1.93
N GLY A 36 -2.95 -17.12 -3.22
CA GLY A 36 -1.59 -16.80 -3.65
C GLY A 36 -1.26 -15.35 -3.29
N LYS A 37 -0.01 -15.10 -2.90
CA LYS A 37 0.49 -13.72 -2.78
C LYS A 37 0.33 -13.06 -4.14
N LEU A 38 -0.50 -12.02 -4.20
CA LEU A 38 -0.53 -11.13 -5.37
C LEU A 38 0.91 -10.69 -5.65
N PRO A 39 1.39 -10.75 -6.91
CA PRO A 39 2.64 -10.13 -7.25
C PRO A 39 2.52 -8.66 -6.81
N GLU A 40 3.44 -8.22 -5.95
CA GLU A 40 3.49 -6.81 -5.59
C GLU A 40 3.55 -6.02 -6.91
N PRO A 41 2.64 -5.06 -7.11
CA PRO A 41 2.75 -4.22 -8.28
C PRO A 41 4.15 -3.64 -8.25
N ALA A 42 4.91 -3.86 -9.31
CA ALA A 42 6.22 -3.26 -9.47
C ALA A 42 6.04 -1.74 -9.56
N THR A 43 5.82 -1.12 -8.43
CA THR A 43 5.72 0.34 -8.24
C THR A 43 7.09 0.99 -8.23
N THR A 44 8.07 0.36 -8.84
CA THR A 44 9.29 1.03 -9.20
C THR A 44 9.15 1.59 -10.61
N SER A 45 8.34 2.64 -10.76
CA SER A 45 8.69 3.61 -11.79
C SER A 45 10.13 3.97 -11.51
N PRO A 46 11.07 3.75 -12.45
CA PRO A 46 12.44 4.17 -12.24
C PRO A 46 12.38 5.66 -11.95
N THR A 47 12.68 6.01 -10.72
CA THR A 47 12.78 7.41 -10.34
C THR A 47 14.01 7.93 -11.04
N ILE A 48 13.82 8.56 -12.18
CA ILE A 48 14.87 9.29 -12.88
C ILE A 48 15.24 10.45 -11.96
N GLN A 49 16.31 10.28 -11.17
CA GLN A 49 16.87 11.39 -10.42
C GLN A 49 17.39 12.41 -11.44
N ARG A 50 16.80 13.59 -11.43
CA ARG A 50 17.36 14.70 -12.20
C ARG A 50 18.73 15.02 -11.65
N GLY A 51 19.73 15.14 -12.53
CA GLY A 51 21.07 15.53 -12.12
C GLY A 51 21.10 16.91 -11.46
N SER A 52 22.05 17.12 -10.56
CA SER A 52 22.32 18.45 -10.01
C SER A 52 22.93 19.36 -11.07
N ILE A 53 22.56 20.64 -11.07
CA ILE A 53 23.19 21.66 -11.87
C ILE A 53 24.34 22.22 -11.05
N VAL A 54 25.55 22.15 -11.58
CA VAL A 54 26.75 22.67 -10.92
C VAL A 54 27.35 23.82 -11.72
N ASP A 55 28.06 24.73 -11.06
CA ASP A 55 28.84 25.78 -11.71
C ASP A 55 30.15 25.21 -12.29
N LYS A 56 30.95 26.06 -12.95
CA LYS A 56 32.23 25.68 -13.53
C LYS A 56 33.27 25.20 -12.49
N ASN A 57 33.07 25.47 -11.21
CA ASN A 57 33.95 25.08 -10.10
C ASN A 57 33.39 23.84 -9.37
N GLY A 58 32.32 23.22 -9.86
CA GLY A 58 31.67 22.06 -9.23
C GLY A 58 30.73 22.41 -8.07
N LYS A 59 30.47 23.70 -7.81
CA LYS A 59 29.56 24.12 -6.76
C LYS A 59 28.11 23.92 -7.20
N PRO A 60 27.26 23.20 -6.41
CA PRO A 60 25.88 22.95 -6.81
C PRO A 60 25.08 24.26 -6.82
N LEU A 61 24.45 24.56 -7.96
CA LEU A 61 23.52 25.65 -8.16
C LEU A 61 22.07 25.22 -7.92
N ALA A 62 21.75 23.98 -8.28
CA ALA A 62 20.46 23.35 -8.02
C ALA A 62 20.64 21.86 -7.78
N VAL A 63 19.98 21.35 -6.74
CA VAL A 63 19.99 19.93 -6.37
C VAL A 63 18.55 19.42 -6.39
N SER A 64 18.35 18.23 -6.97
CA SER A 64 17.05 17.56 -6.87
C SER A 64 16.84 17.08 -5.44
N ALA A 65 15.84 17.63 -4.77
CA ALA A 65 15.40 17.17 -3.47
C ALA A 65 14.11 16.36 -3.61
N ASN A 66 14.03 15.26 -2.88
CA ASN A 66 12.80 14.49 -2.77
C ASN A 66 11.93 15.10 -1.68
N PHE A 67 10.69 15.38 -2.01
CA PHE A 67 9.69 15.81 -1.05
C PHE A 67 8.58 14.78 -0.94
N TYR A 68 7.98 14.70 0.24
CA TYR A 68 6.91 13.77 0.54
C TYR A 68 5.71 14.50 1.14
N HIS A 69 4.54 13.94 0.94
CA HIS A 69 3.33 14.33 1.66
C HIS A 69 3.04 13.30 2.73
N VAL A 70 2.65 13.74 3.90
CA VAL A 70 2.20 12.86 4.99
C VAL A 70 0.70 13.00 5.14
N GLY A 71 0.02 11.89 5.03
CA GLY A 71 -1.40 11.80 5.31
C GLY A 71 -1.71 10.72 6.32
N VAL A 72 -2.84 10.85 6.95
CA VAL A 72 -3.34 9.89 7.93
C VAL A 72 -4.76 9.46 7.62
N THR A 73 -5.09 8.27 8.09
CA THR A 73 -6.44 7.74 8.12
C THR A 73 -6.94 7.78 9.57
N PRO A 74 -7.74 8.79 9.96
CA PRO A 74 -8.15 8.97 11.36
C PRO A 74 -8.83 7.76 11.96
N SER A 75 -9.64 7.04 11.17
CA SER A 75 -10.32 5.82 11.62
C SER A 75 -9.38 4.64 11.95
N SER A 76 -8.13 4.68 11.48
CA SER A 76 -7.13 3.64 11.74
C SER A 76 -6.22 3.96 12.93
N ILE A 77 -6.34 5.14 13.51
CA ILE A 77 -5.58 5.55 14.70
C ILE A 77 -6.28 4.98 15.94
N LYS A 78 -5.63 4.05 16.62
CA LYS A 78 -6.19 3.40 17.84
C LYS A 78 -6.08 4.31 19.05
N ASP A 79 -4.97 4.97 19.23
CA ASP A 79 -4.69 5.92 20.31
C ASP A 79 -4.22 7.25 19.71
N LEU A 80 -5.12 8.23 19.75
CA LEU A 80 -4.84 9.56 19.21
C LEU A 80 -3.79 10.31 20.04
N ALA A 81 -3.79 10.13 21.35
CA ALA A 81 -2.86 10.84 22.24
C ALA A 81 -1.43 10.36 22.04
N GLU A 82 -1.24 9.04 21.93
CA GLU A 82 0.07 8.47 21.63
C GLU A 82 0.53 8.85 20.22
N PHE A 83 -0.35 8.79 19.22
CA PHE A 83 -0.04 9.19 17.86
C PHE A 83 0.42 10.65 17.79
N VAL A 84 -0.33 11.55 18.40
CA VAL A 84 -0.01 12.99 18.42
C VAL A 84 1.33 13.25 19.09
N ARG A 85 1.61 12.61 20.23
CA ARG A 85 2.89 12.75 20.93
C ARG A 85 4.09 12.33 20.09
N LEU A 86 3.94 11.25 19.30
CA LEU A 86 5.03 10.73 18.45
C LEU A 86 5.26 11.56 17.17
N PHE A 87 4.19 12.13 16.61
CA PHE A 87 4.24 12.78 15.29
C PHE A 87 4.31 14.31 15.35
N ALA A 88 3.94 14.94 16.47
CA ALA A 88 3.89 16.41 16.58
C ALA A 88 5.27 17.03 16.38
N GLU A 89 6.26 16.58 17.12
CA GLU A 89 7.61 17.13 17.08
C GLU A 89 8.27 17.01 15.71
N PRO A 90 8.35 15.82 15.06
CA PRO A 90 8.95 15.70 13.73
C PRO A 90 8.22 16.48 12.65
N LEU A 91 6.91 16.66 12.80
CA LEU A 91 6.11 17.46 11.88
C LEU A 91 6.17 18.97 12.18
N GLY A 92 6.74 19.38 13.30
CA GLY A 92 6.81 20.78 13.72
C GLY A 92 5.46 21.35 14.12
N TYR A 93 4.58 20.54 14.66
CA TYR A 93 3.29 20.94 15.25
C TYR A 93 3.35 20.85 16.78
N THR A 94 2.47 21.59 17.46
CA THR A 94 2.15 21.29 18.86
C THR A 94 1.16 20.12 18.91
N GLU A 95 1.17 19.38 20.01
CA GLU A 95 0.26 18.23 20.18
C GLU A 95 -1.21 18.64 20.01
N GLU A 96 -1.60 19.79 20.59
CA GLU A 96 -2.95 20.33 20.49
C GLU A 96 -3.37 20.66 19.05
N ASN A 97 -2.45 21.29 18.29
CA ASN A 97 -2.71 21.65 16.90
C ASN A 97 -2.85 20.40 16.01
N LEU A 98 -1.99 19.40 16.21
CA LEU A 98 -2.04 18.17 15.46
C LEU A 98 -3.33 17.37 15.79
N ALA A 99 -3.69 17.28 17.08
CA ALA A 99 -4.94 16.65 17.51
C ALA A 99 -6.16 17.33 16.88
N THR A 100 -6.19 18.66 16.94
CA THR A 100 -7.28 19.45 16.35
C THR A 100 -7.38 19.24 14.83
N LEU A 101 -6.24 19.20 14.14
CA LEU A 101 -6.18 19.01 12.69
C LEU A 101 -6.72 17.64 12.29
N ILE A 102 -6.37 16.59 13.03
CA ILE A 102 -6.88 15.23 12.79
C ILE A 102 -8.38 15.14 13.12
N THR A 103 -8.81 15.70 14.24
CA THR A 103 -10.20 15.63 14.73
C THR A 103 -11.13 16.52 13.90
N SER A 104 -10.70 17.70 13.49
CA SER A 104 -11.48 18.61 12.64
C SER A 104 -11.61 18.16 11.19
N SER A 105 -10.78 17.21 10.79
CA SER A 105 -10.90 16.58 9.49
C SER A 105 -12.25 15.88 9.36
N LYS A 106 -13.11 16.38 8.47
CA LYS A 106 -14.43 15.76 8.16
C LYS A 106 -14.28 14.40 7.48
N SER A 107 -13.08 14.04 7.05
CA SER A 107 -12.80 12.77 6.37
C SER A 107 -12.39 11.72 7.39
N THR A 108 -13.20 10.68 7.53
CA THR A 108 -12.86 9.49 8.30
C THR A 108 -11.89 8.57 7.54
N SER A 109 -11.76 8.77 6.22
CA SER A 109 -10.99 7.87 5.36
C SER A 109 -9.52 8.27 5.25
N PHE A 110 -9.22 9.50 4.83
CA PHE A 110 -7.84 9.94 4.62
C PHE A 110 -7.76 11.46 4.59
N THR A 111 -6.72 12.01 5.22
CA THR A 111 -6.42 13.44 5.15
C THR A 111 -4.92 13.71 5.17
N TYR A 112 -4.47 14.72 4.42
CA TYR A 112 -3.08 15.15 4.49
C TYR A 112 -2.86 16.05 5.71
N ILE A 113 -1.86 15.67 6.54
CA ILE A 113 -1.45 16.47 7.71
C ILE A 113 -0.44 17.53 7.27
N LYS A 114 0.59 17.10 6.54
CA LYS A 114 1.65 18.01 6.10
C LYS A 114 2.09 17.68 4.68
N LYS A 115 2.25 18.73 3.90
CA LYS A 115 2.76 18.66 2.52
C LYS A 115 4.20 19.11 2.47
N LYS A 116 4.99 18.51 1.55
CA LYS A 116 6.38 18.88 1.29
C LYS A 116 7.29 18.76 2.52
N ILE A 117 7.31 17.59 3.15
CA ILE A 117 8.37 17.25 4.10
C ILE A 117 9.63 16.82 3.33
N ASP A 118 10.78 17.10 3.90
CA ASP A 118 12.07 16.68 3.37
C ASP A 118 12.36 15.20 3.62
N GLN A 119 13.44 14.71 3.04
CA GLN A 119 13.88 13.32 3.15
C GLN A 119 14.17 12.93 4.62
N GLU A 120 14.80 13.79 5.39
CA GLU A 120 15.19 13.53 6.78
C GLU A 120 13.95 13.34 7.67
N THR A 121 13.01 14.27 7.57
CA THR A 121 11.72 14.18 8.28
C THR A 121 10.94 12.91 7.87
N TYR A 122 10.95 12.57 6.56
CA TYR A 122 10.32 11.35 6.08
C TYR A 122 10.92 10.10 6.69
N GLU A 123 12.26 9.99 6.75
CA GLU A 123 12.94 8.82 7.34
C GLU A 123 12.63 8.68 8.82
N THR A 124 12.65 9.79 9.56
CA THR A 124 12.27 9.83 10.98
C THR A 124 10.82 9.34 11.20
N LEU A 125 9.88 9.87 10.43
CA LEU A 125 8.46 9.49 10.54
C LEU A 125 8.23 8.04 10.12
N LYS A 126 8.96 7.56 9.12
CA LYS A 126 8.90 6.18 8.70
C LYS A 126 9.40 5.24 9.81
N GLU A 127 10.52 5.56 10.44
CA GLU A 127 11.05 4.79 11.56
C GLU A 127 10.06 4.72 12.73
N ILE A 128 9.42 5.84 13.07
CA ILE A 128 8.36 5.89 14.09
C ILE A 128 7.17 5.01 13.69
N THR A 129 6.75 5.09 12.43
CA THR A 129 5.66 4.29 11.88
C THR A 129 5.96 2.79 11.94
N ASP A 130 7.18 2.40 11.57
CA ASP A 130 7.65 1.01 11.57
C ASP A 130 7.73 0.44 12.99
N LYS A 131 8.29 1.20 13.93
CA LYS A 131 8.43 0.79 15.35
C LYS A 131 7.08 0.60 16.04
N ASN A 132 6.09 1.43 15.73
CA ASN A 132 4.79 1.41 16.40
C ASN A 132 3.70 0.70 15.59
N GLY A 133 4.02 0.11 14.45
CA GLY A 133 3.07 -0.64 13.62
C GLY A 133 1.92 0.19 13.05
N LEU A 134 2.18 1.48 12.76
CA LEU A 134 1.18 2.45 12.31
C LEU A 134 0.96 2.50 10.79
N PHE A 135 1.33 1.44 10.07
CA PHE A 135 1.25 1.38 8.59
C PHE A 135 -0.16 1.57 8.02
N SER A 136 -1.19 1.17 8.76
CA SER A 136 -2.58 1.36 8.33
C SER A 136 -3.08 2.78 8.57
N ALA A 137 -2.46 3.51 9.49
CA ALA A 137 -2.86 4.85 9.87
C ALA A 137 -2.12 5.95 9.11
N VAL A 138 -0.86 5.71 8.71
CA VAL A 138 0.01 6.71 8.07
C VAL A 138 0.34 6.32 6.65
N ARG A 139 0.30 7.28 5.74
CA ARG A 139 0.68 7.12 4.35
C ARG A 139 1.59 8.25 3.91
N PHE A 140 2.63 7.87 3.18
CA PHE A 140 3.58 8.80 2.58
C PHE A 140 3.46 8.77 1.06
N ASP A 141 3.19 9.92 0.46
CA ASP A 141 3.13 10.07 -0.99
C ASP A 141 4.32 10.91 -1.46
N ARG A 142 5.14 10.34 -2.35
CA ARG A 142 6.27 11.05 -2.92
C ARG A 142 5.80 12.05 -3.97
N ILE A 143 6.37 13.25 -3.93
CA ILE A 143 6.17 14.26 -4.98
C ILE A 143 7.20 14.02 -6.08
N PRO A 144 6.77 13.90 -7.35
CA PRO A 144 7.66 13.70 -8.49
C PRO A 144 8.54 14.95 -8.76
#